data_7088fecd858e0917e1968794e79f4555
#
_entry.id   7088fecd858e0917e1968794e79f4555
#
_cell.length_a   1.000
_cell.length_b   1.000
_cell.length_c   1.000
_cell.angle_alpha   90.00
_cell.angle_beta   90.00
_cell.angle_gamma   90.00
#
_symmetry.space_group_name_H-M   'P 1'
#
loop_
_entity.id
_entity.type
_entity.pdbx_description
1 polymer ?
#
loop_
_entity_poly.entity_id
_entity_poly.type
_entity_poly.pdbx_seq_one_letter_code
_entity_poly.pdbx_strand_id
1 'polypeptide(L)'
;MNFYISIGEIQDHIEEYHRSTGEAPDFPFILHQIYTQKHYLKEFPGTIDTSSLIRLEDDDFLKEIRKLYFYFSDKILHIPERFDIVPPNAGLTVVYQFWGCKDFIHLHDCFEIDYVYRGQCELTFLDEQQILTEGDFCILSPFT
;
A
#
# COMPACT_ATOMS: atom_id res chain seq x y z
N MET A 1 12.17 -9.09 12.69
CA MET A 1 11.24 -10.19 12.31
C MET A 1 10.43 -9.73 11.12
N ASN A 2 10.16 -10.60 10.16
CA ASN A 2 9.35 -10.23 8.99
C ASN A 2 7.92 -10.73 9.21
N PHE A 3 6.95 -10.01 8.63
CA PHE A 3 5.55 -10.40 8.68
C PHE A 3 4.82 -9.97 7.41
N TYR A 4 3.70 -10.62 7.13
CA TYR A 4 2.91 -10.44 5.92
C TYR A 4 1.47 -10.13 6.30
N ILE A 5 0.92 -9.08 5.68
CA ILE A 5 -0.45 -8.65 5.90
C ILE A 5 -1.14 -8.59 4.53
N SER A 6 -2.35 -9.12 4.41
CA SER A 6 -3.09 -9.00 3.15
C SER A 6 -3.55 -7.57 2.92
N ILE A 7 -3.67 -7.19 1.64
CA ILE A 7 -4.24 -5.89 1.25
C ILE A 7 -5.64 -5.73 1.85
N GLY A 8 -6.44 -6.80 1.83
CA GLY A 8 -7.78 -6.79 2.41
C GLY A 8 -7.79 -6.47 3.89
N GLU A 9 -6.91 -7.09 4.68
CA GLU A 9 -6.81 -6.84 6.12
C GLU A 9 -6.46 -5.38 6.44
N ILE A 10 -5.52 -4.81 5.68
CA ILE A 10 -5.14 -3.41 5.86
C ILE A 10 -6.33 -2.49 5.52
N GLN A 11 -6.99 -2.73 4.39
CA GLN A 11 -8.11 -1.92 3.94
C GLN A 11 -9.29 -1.99 4.93
N ASP A 12 -9.61 -3.19 5.44
CA ASP A 12 -10.68 -3.38 6.42
C ASP A 12 -10.42 -2.60 7.71
N HIS A 13 -9.18 -2.55 8.18
CA HIS A 13 -8.80 -1.75 9.37
C HIS A 13 -8.91 -0.24 9.10
N ILE A 14 -8.53 0.23 7.93
CA ILE A 14 -8.68 1.64 7.52
C ILE A 14 -10.16 2.02 7.50
N GLU A 15 -11.00 1.20 6.87
CA GLU A 15 -12.45 1.44 6.78
C GLU A 15 -13.14 1.41 8.15
N GLU A 16 -12.74 0.49 9.03
CA GLU A 16 -13.26 0.42 10.39
C GLU A 16 -12.88 1.65 11.21
N TYR A 17 -11.62 2.09 11.12
CA TYR A 17 -11.17 3.31 11.76
C TYR A 17 -11.96 4.52 11.27
N HIS A 18 -12.09 4.69 9.97
CA HIS A 18 -12.83 5.79 9.38
C HIS A 18 -14.32 5.77 9.80
N ARG A 19 -14.94 4.60 9.82
CA ARG A 19 -16.34 4.43 10.26
C ARG A 19 -16.53 4.80 11.73
N SER A 20 -15.55 4.50 12.58
CA SER A 20 -15.64 4.71 14.03
C SER A 20 -15.31 6.14 14.45
N THR A 21 -14.41 6.82 13.73
CA THR A 21 -13.90 8.16 14.11
C THR A 21 -14.37 9.28 13.18
N GLY A 22 -14.72 8.97 11.94
CA GLY A 22 -14.96 9.94 10.86
C GLY A 22 -13.68 10.56 10.30
N GLU A 23 -12.49 10.09 10.70
CA GLU A 23 -11.19 10.63 10.32
C GLU A 23 -10.39 9.61 9.51
N ALA A 24 -9.47 10.10 8.67
CA ALA A 24 -8.48 9.26 8.00
C ALA A 24 -7.38 8.87 8.98
N PRO A 25 -7.00 7.57 9.09
CA PRO A 25 -5.91 7.15 9.96
C PRO A 25 -4.54 7.41 9.33
N ASP A 26 -3.52 7.48 10.18
CA ASP A 26 -2.13 7.34 9.73
C ASP A 26 -1.83 5.87 9.40
N PHE A 27 -1.20 5.61 8.27
CA PHE A 27 -0.89 4.25 7.85
C PHE A 27 -0.04 3.46 8.86
N PRO A 28 1.03 4.02 9.46
CA PRO A 28 1.78 3.36 10.53
C PRO A 28 0.92 2.97 11.75
N PHE A 29 -0.08 3.77 12.08
CA PHE A 29 -1.01 3.47 13.17
C PHE A 29 -1.84 2.22 12.86
N ILE A 30 -2.35 2.09 11.62
CA ILE A 30 -3.08 0.89 11.19
C ILE A 30 -2.20 -0.35 11.24
N LEU A 31 -0.96 -0.26 10.73
CA LEU A 31 -0.02 -1.39 10.81
C LEU A 31 0.28 -1.81 12.25
N HIS A 32 0.41 -0.85 13.16
CA HIS A 32 0.62 -1.13 14.58
C HIS A 32 -0.60 -1.83 15.22
N GLN A 33 -1.81 -1.44 14.87
CA GLN A 33 -3.03 -2.11 15.32
C GLN A 33 -3.07 -3.57 14.84
N ILE A 34 -2.89 -3.79 13.53
CA ILE A 34 -2.87 -5.13 12.93
C ILE A 34 -1.81 -6.00 13.61
N TYR A 35 -0.62 -5.46 13.84
CA TYR A 35 0.46 -6.18 14.52
C TYR A 35 0.11 -6.54 15.95
N THR A 36 -0.45 -5.62 16.71
CA THR A 36 -0.85 -5.83 18.11
C THR A 36 -1.97 -6.86 18.24
N GLN A 37 -2.91 -6.86 17.30
CA GLN A 37 -4.00 -7.82 17.21
C GLN A 37 -3.57 -9.18 16.64
N LYS A 38 -2.32 -9.29 16.15
CA LYS A 38 -1.75 -10.48 15.53
C LYS A 38 -2.45 -10.91 14.23
N HIS A 39 -3.03 -9.98 13.51
CA HIS A 39 -3.67 -10.20 12.20
C HIS A 39 -2.64 -10.18 11.08
N TYR A 40 -1.60 -11.00 11.20
CA TYR A 40 -0.53 -11.13 10.21
C TYR A 40 0.01 -12.57 10.15
N LEU A 41 0.69 -12.89 9.06
CA LEU A 41 1.40 -14.15 8.88
C LEU A 41 2.90 -13.94 9.11
N LYS A 42 3.54 -14.94 9.74
CA LYS A 42 5.00 -14.95 9.95
C LYS A 42 5.76 -15.53 8.76
N GLU A 43 5.09 -16.32 7.95
CA GLU A 43 5.61 -16.97 6.77
C GLU A 43 4.83 -16.51 5.56
N PHE A 44 5.53 -16.36 4.43
CA PHE A 44 4.87 -16.00 3.18
C PHE A 44 3.90 -17.12 2.76
N PRO A 45 2.63 -16.81 2.50
CA PRO A 45 1.61 -17.84 2.24
C PRO A 45 1.73 -18.52 0.86
N GLY A 46 2.74 -18.13 0.08
CA GLY A 46 2.96 -18.67 -1.25
C GLY A 46 2.71 -17.64 -2.36
N THR A 47 3.11 -18.00 -3.58
CA THR A 47 2.89 -17.16 -4.76
C THR A 47 1.44 -17.28 -5.22
N ILE A 48 0.82 -16.14 -5.49
CA ILE A 48 -0.47 -16.10 -6.18
C ILE A 48 -0.20 -16.14 -7.67
N ASP A 49 -0.97 -16.95 -8.39
CA ASP A 49 -0.94 -16.94 -9.86
C ASP A 49 -1.55 -15.63 -10.38
N THR A 50 -0.67 -14.66 -10.59
CA THR A 50 -1.06 -13.34 -11.11
C THR A 50 -1.51 -13.38 -12.57
N SER A 51 -1.25 -14.45 -13.30
CA SER A 51 -1.68 -14.60 -14.69
C SER A 51 -3.20 -14.66 -14.83
N SER A 52 -3.88 -15.13 -13.79
CA SER A 52 -5.35 -15.15 -13.73
C SER A 52 -5.96 -13.76 -13.56
N LEU A 53 -5.24 -12.82 -12.91
CA LEU A 53 -5.73 -11.47 -12.62
C LEU A 53 -5.99 -10.65 -13.90
N ILE A 54 -5.18 -10.86 -14.94
CA ILE A 54 -5.26 -10.11 -16.21
C ILE A 54 -6.60 -10.33 -16.94
N ARG A 55 -7.32 -11.39 -16.59
CA ARG A 55 -8.58 -11.80 -17.28
C ARG A 55 -9.83 -11.48 -16.49
N LEU A 56 -9.68 -10.85 -15.32
CA LEU A 56 -10.82 -10.56 -14.46
C LEU A 56 -11.45 -9.22 -14.85
N GLU A 57 -12.76 -9.14 -14.73
CA GLU A 57 -13.51 -7.89 -14.74
C GLU A 57 -13.19 -7.10 -13.47
N ASP A 58 -13.40 -5.78 -13.50
CA ASP A 58 -12.96 -4.85 -12.49
C ASP A 58 -13.29 -5.25 -11.04
N ASP A 59 -14.53 -5.64 -10.76
CA ASP A 59 -14.94 -5.98 -9.39
C ASP A 59 -14.29 -7.29 -8.90
N ASP A 60 -14.10 -8.25 -9.77
CA ASP A 60 -13.45 -9.51 -9.43
C ASP A 60 -11.93 -9.33 -9.32
N PHE A 61 -11.34 -8.46 -10.14
CA PHE A 61 -9.94 -8.05 -10.02
C PHE A 61 -9.66 -7.40 -8.66
N LEU A 62 -10.49 -6.44 -8.23
CA LEU A 62 -10.36 -5.80 -6.92
C LEU A 62 -10.51 -6.80 -5.76
N LYS A 63 -11.41 -7.79 -5.86
CA LYS A 63 -11.54 -8.85 -4.85
C LYS A 63 -10.29 -9.73 -4.76
N GLU A 64 -9.70 -10.07 -5.90
CA GLU A 64 -8.48 -10.91 -5.92
C GLU A 64 -7.26 -10.15 -5.44
N ILE A 65 -7.11 -8.86 -5.78
CA ILE A 65 -6.03 -8.01 -5.24
C ILE A 65 -6.05 -7.98 -3.71
N ARG A 66 -7.22 -7.94 -3.07
CA ARG A 66 -7.33 -7.95 -1.61
C ARG A 66 -6.70 -9.19 -0.95
N LYS A 67 -6.49 -10.27 -1.68
CA LYS A 67 -5.83 -11.50 -1.21
C LYS A 67 -4.31 -11.47 -1.34
N LEU A 68 -3.74 -10.46 -2.00
CA LEU A 68 -2.30 -10.27 -2.08
C LEU A 68 -1.73 -9.82 -0.73
N TYR A 69 -0.45 -10.09 -0.49
CA TYR A 69 0.20 -9.80 0.78
C TYR A 69 1.32 -8.79 0.61
N PHE A 70 1.35 -7.82 1.49
CA PHE A 70 2.50 -6.97 1.70
C PHE A 70 3.51 -7.61 2.65
N TYR A 71 4.77 -7.37 2.36
CA TYR A 71 5.87 -7.69 3.24
C TYR A 71 6.20 -6.48 4.11
N PHE A 72 6.35 -6.70 5.41
CA PHE A 72 6.80 -5.70 6.35
C PHE A 72 7.93 -6.23 7.22
N SER A 73 8.89 -5.35 7.51
CA SER A 73 9.87 -5.57 8.55
C SER A 73 9.33 -5.01 9.88
N ASP A 74 9.62 -5.67 11.00
CA ASP A 74 9.30 -5.15 12.34
C ASP A 74 9.96 -3.80 12.65
N LYS A 75 10.93 -3.39 11.87
CA LYS A 75 11.54 -2.05 11.97
C LYS A 75 10.52 -0.93 11.75
N ILE A 76 9.52 -1.15 10.89
CA ILE A 76 8.45 -0.16 10.62
C ILE A 76 7.66 0.20 11.88
N LEU A 77 7.56 -0.72 12.84
CA LEU A 77 6.84 -0.53 14.09
C LEU A 77 7.63 0.33 15.11
N HIS A 78 8.94 0.45 14.92
CA HIS A 78 9.84 1.17 15.81
C HIS A 78 10.33 2.50 15.21
N ILE A 79 10.29 2.63 13.89
CA ILE A 79 10.74 3.80 13.14
C ILE A 79 9.67 4.11 12.09
N PRO A 80 8.56 4.76 12.48
CA PRO A 80 7.43 5.02 11.57
C PRO A 80 7.79 5.92 10.36
N GLU A 81 8.96 6.57 10.40
CA GLU A 81 9.48 7.41 9.32
C GLU A 81 10.23 6.63 8.25
N ARG A 82 10.41 5.31 8.40
CA ARG A 82 11.08 4.44 7.43
C ARG A 82 10.16 3.32 6.98
N PHE A 83 9.59 3.51 5.82
CA PHE A 83 8.83 2.47 5.12
C PHE A 83 9.77 1.64 4.23
N ASP A 84 10.34 0.55 4.77
CA ASP A 84 10.96 -0.47 3.93
C ASP A 84 9.87 -1.44 3.44
N ILE A 85 9.06 -1.00 2.46
CA ILE A 85 8.05 -1.85 1.80
C ILE A 85 8.70 -2.72 0.72
N VAL A 86 9.88 -2.33 0.28
CA VAL A 86 10.60 -3.04 -0.79
C VAL A 86 11.47 -4.14 -0.16
N PRO A 87 11.24 -5.41 -0.50
CA PRO A 87 12.10 -6.49 -0.04
C PRO A 87 13.54 -6.24 -0.47
N PRO A 88 14.55 -6.53 0.37
CA PRO A 88 15.95 -6.45 -0.01
C PRO A 88 16.20 -7.25 -1.30
N ASN A 89 16.87 -6.62 -2.28
CA ASN A 89 17.17 -7.19 -3.60
C ASN A 89 15.99 -7.42 -4.54
N ALA A 90 14.82 -6.83 -4.29
CA ALA A 90 13.75 -6.81 -5.27
C ALA A 90 14.13 -5.90 -6.44
N GLY A 91 14.09 -6.45 -7.66
CA GLY A 91 14.27 -5.65 -8.88
C GLY A 91 13.03 -4.84 -9.27
N LEU A 92 11.87 -5.29 -8.81
CA LEU A 92 10.57 -4.64 -9.00
C LEU A 92 9.67 -4.99 -7.81
N THR A 93 8.99 -3.98 -7.29
CA THR A 93 7.95 -4.16 -6.26
C THR A 93 6.69 -3.44 -6.73
N VAL A 94 5.56 -4.10 -6.61
CA VAL A 94 4.26 -3.49 -6.88
C VAL A 94 3.56 -3.26 -5.55
N VAL A 95 3.12 -2.03 -5.34
CA VAL A 95 2.45 -1.59 -4.10
C VAL A 95 1.05 -1.12 -4.45
N TYR A 96 0.08 -1.52 -3.67
CA TYR A 96 -1.29 -1.00 -3.76
C TYR A 96 -1.43 0.21 -2.83
N GLN A 97 -1.86 1.35 -3.39
CA GLN A 97 -2.13 2.52 -2.57
C GLN A 97 -3.50 2.40 -1.91
N PHE A 98 -3.54 2.53 -0.60
CA PHE A 98 -4.77 2.45 0.18
C PHE A 98 -5.47 3.80 0.18
N TRP A 99 -6.74 3.82 -0.22
CA TRP A 99 -7.55 5.02 -0.06
C TRP A 99 -7.97 5.20 1.40
N GLY A 100 -8.17 6.45 1.81
CA GLY A 100 -8.68 6.78 3.15
C GLY A 100 -7.63 6.87 4.25
N CYS A 101 -6.32 6.74 3.93
CA CYS A 101 -5.24 7.12 4.83
C CYS A 101 -4.90 8.60 4.69
N LYS A 102 -4.29 9.17 5.74
CA LYS A 102 -3.67 10.49 5.63
C LYS A 102 -2.47 10.44 4.70
N ASP A 103 -2.30 11.51 3.96
CA ASP A 103 -1.12 11.70 3.15
C ASP A 103 0.12 11.84 4.02
N PHE A 104 1.25 11.38 3.52
CA PHE A 104 2.53 11.54 4.18
C PHE A 104 3.63 11.85 3.16
N ILE A 105 4.51 12.75 3.52
CA ILE A 105 5.68 13.09 2.70
C ILE A 105 6.73 12.02 2.91
N HIS A 106 7.22 11.46 1.82
CA HIS A 106 8.26 10.43 1.85
C HIS A 106 9.20 10.57 0.65
N LEU A 107 10.33 9.91 0.71
CA LEU A 107 11.33 9.88 -0.35
C LEU A 107 11.70 8.43 -0.65
N HIS A 108 11.92 8.15 -1.93
CA HIS A 108 12.42 6.87 -2.40
C HIS A 108 13.83 7.00 -2.97
N ASP A 109 14.63 5.97 -2.87
CA ASP A 109 15.92 5.82 -3.55
C ASP A 109 15.81 5.03 -4.86
N CYS A 110 14.61 4.74 -5.30
CA CYS A 110 14.25 4.03 -6.52
C CYS A 110 13.32 4.86 -7.40
N PHE A 111 13.12 4.42 -8.64
CA PHE A 111 12.04 4.94 -9.47
C PHE A 111 10.70 4.42 -8.97
N GLU A 112 9.72 5.31 -8.92
CA GLU A 112 8.34 4.97 -8.63
C GLU A 112 7.48 5.20 -9.86
N ILE A 113 6.52 4.32 -10.10
CA ILE A 113 5.52 4.47 -11.15
C ILE A 113 4.15 4.36 -10.49
N ASP A 114 3.43 5.48 -10.47
CA ASP A 114 2.05 5.51 -10.03
C ASP A 114 1.12 5.34 -11.21
N TYR A 115 0.17 4.42 -11.09
CA TYR A 115 -0.87 4.19 -12.08
C TYR A 115 -2.23 4.23 -11.39
N VAL A 116 -3.12 5.11 -11.87
CA VAL A 116 -4.47 5.19 -11.33
C VAL A 116 -5.36 4.18 -12.04
N TYR A 117 -5.59 3.05 -11.37
CA TYR A 117 -6.46 1.99 -11.88
C TYR A 117 -7.93 2.41 -11.82
N ARG A 118 -8.36 3.10 -10.75
CA ARG A 118 -9.74 3.58 -10.58
C ARG A 118 -9.77 4.81 -9.67
N GLY A 119 -10.60 5.80 -10.03
CA GLY A 119 -10.78 7.02 -9.25
C GLY A 119 -9.76 8.10 -9.59
N GLN A 120 -9.18 8.72 -8.58
CA GLN A 120 -8.17 9.76 -8.74
C GLN A 120 -7.13 9.70 -7.62
N CYS A 121 -5.92 10.18 -7.94
CA CYS A 121 -4.83 10.36 -7.00
C CYS A 121 -4.34 11.81 -7.08
N GLU A 122 -4.11 12.42 -5.93
CA GLU A 122 -3.49 13.74 -5.83
C GLU A 122 -2.05 13.55 -5.36
N LEU A 123 -1.11 14.05 -6.15
CA LEU A 123 0.32 14.05 -5.86
C LEU A 123 0.76 15.47 -5.53
N THR A 124 1.52 15.63 -4.45
CA THR A 124 2.06 16.93 -4.03
C THR A 124 3.58 16.88 -4.04
N PHE A 125 4.20 17.72 -4.88
CA PHE A 125 5.65 17.85 -4.99
C PHE A 125 6.03 19.27 -4.57
N LEU A 126 6.66 19.42 -3.41
CA LEU A 126 7.02 20.76 -2.89
C LEU A 126 5.78 21.69 -2.87
N ASP A 127 5.71 22.60 -3.85
CA ASP A 127 4.66 23.61 -3.98
C ASP A 127 3.69 23.32 -5.14
N GLU A 128 3.85 22.19 -5.84
CA GLU A 128 3.02 21.82 -6.99
C GLU A 128 2.10 20.65 -6.62
N GLN A 129 0.86 20.73 -7.07
CA GLN A 129 -0.12 19.65 -6.96
C GLN A 129 -0.48 19.16 -8.35
N GLN A 130 -0.50 17.85 -8.51
CA GLN A 130 -0.95 17.19 -9.73
C GLN A 130 -2.04 16.18 -9.41
N ILE A 131 -3.13 16.24 -10.15
CA ILE A 131 -4.23 15.27 -10.05
C ILE A 131 -4.10 14.29 -11.21
N LEU A 132 -3.97 13.02 -10.89
CA LEU A 132 -4.05 11.91 -11.84
C LEU A 132 -5.45 11.32 -11.76
N THR A 133 -6.02 10.97 -12.89
CA THR A 133 -7.32 10.33 -13.02
C THR A 133 -7.17 8.91 -13.56
N GLU A 134 -8.25 8.14 -13.56
CA GLU A 134 -8.29 6.77 -14.05
C GLU A 134 -7.63 6.62 -15.44
N GLY A 135 -6.67 5.72 -15.54
CA GLY A 135 -5.86 5.47 -16.72
C GLY A 135 -4.58 6.31 -16.83
N ASP A 136 -4.44 7.35 -16.01
CA ASP A 136 -3.22 8.16 -15.96
C ASP A 136 -2.11 7.42 -15.21
N PHE A 137 -0.88 7.78 -15.54
CA PHE A 137 0.29 7.36 -14.78
C PHE A 137 1.34 8.47 -14.70
N CYS A 138 2.17 8.43 -13.69
CA CYS A 138 3.37 9.23 -13.60
C CYS A 138 4.59 8.37 -13.25
N ILE A 139 5.77 8.91 -13.52
CA ILE A 139 7.04 8.29 -13.15
C ILE A 139 7.80 9.31 -12.32
N LEU A 140 8.12 8.92 -11.09
CA LEU A 140 8.90 9.71 -10.15
C LEU A 140 10.34 9.24 -10.17
N SER A 141 11.26 10.20 -10.20
CA SER A 141 12.69 9.89 -10.10
C SER A 141 13.08 9.64 -8.64
N PRO A 142 14.20 8.94 -8.39
CA PRO A 142 14.73 8.85 -7.04
C PRO A 142 14.93 10.23 -6.42
N PHE A 143 14.59 10.33 -5.13
CA PHE A 143 14.71 11.55 -4.33
C PHE A 143 13.84 12.75 -4.80
N THR A 144 12.70 12.42 -5.43
CA THR A 144 11.67 13.42 -5.78
C THR A 144 10.76 13.67 -4.59
#